data_c3e9a1cd07812da3711f539182865a62
#
_entry.id   c3e9a1cd07812da3711f539182865a62
#
_cell.length_a   1.000
_cell.length_b   1.000
_cell.length_c   1.000
_cell.angle_alpha   90.00
_cell.angle_beta   90.00
_cell.angle_gamma   90.00
#
_symmetry.space_group_name_H-M   'P 1'
#
loop_
_entity.id
_entity.type
_entity.pdbx_description
1 polymer ?
#
loop_
_entity_poly.entity_id
_entity_poly.type
_entity_poly.pdbx_seq_one_letter_code
_entity_poly.pdbx_strand_id
1 'polypeptide(L)'
;MNSSLITRSTTAPLETVAARLPEIAKRHQFGVLGVHDLKEKMTSKGVPFDCECRVFEVCNPQQAQLILNGNISVSAALPCRISLYPEGARTVLATIDPSALLGLFGSTGGGVSTIAADVRNELIVIMDEACEV
;
A
#
# COMPACT_ATOMS: atom_id res chain seq x y z
N MET A 1 -4.51 -3.96 -19.61
CA MET A 1 -4.42 -4.36 -18.19
C MET A 1 -3.10 -3.89 -17.61
N ASN A 2 -3.15 -3.26 -16.44
CA ASN A 2 -1.93 -2.72 -15.81
C ASN A 2 -1.37 -3.74 -14.81
N SER A 3 -0.29 -4.43 -15.18
CA SER A 3 0.35 -5.42 -14.32
C SER A 3 1.08 -4.80 -13.12
N SER A 4 1.26 -3.48 -13.12
CA SER A 4 1.89 -2.77 -12.00
C SER A 4 0.93 -2.54 -10.84
N LEU A 5 -0.36 -2.65 -11.06
CA LEU A 5 -1.35 -2.50 -10.01
C LEU A 5 -1.77 -3.88 -9.50
N ILE A 6 -1.59 -4.10 -8.21
CA ILE A 6 -2.00 -5.33 -7.54
C ILE A 6 -3.27 -5.03 -6.78
N THR A 7 -4.33 -5.79 -7.05
CA THR A 7 -5.62 -5.59 -6.38
C THR A 7 -6.12 -6.89 -5.74
N ARG A 8 -6.85 -6.72 -4.65
CA ARG A 8 -7.60 -7.79 -3.99
C ARG A 8 -8.96 -7.22 -3.63
N SER A 9 -9.96 -8.08 -3.48
CA SER A 9 -11.27 -7.62 -3.07
C SER A 9 -11.93 -8.59 -2.11
N THR A 10 -12.85 -8.07 -1.30
CA THR A 10 -13.52 -8.84 -0.27
C THR A 10 -14.95 -8.35 -0.10
N THR A 11 -15.83 -9.22 0.42
CA THR A 11 -17.18 -8.82 0.79
C THR A 11 -17.25 -8.16 2.17
N ALA A 12 -16.13 -8.17 2.93
CA ALA A 12 -16.08 -7.49 4.21
C ALA A 12 -16.26 -5.98 4.02
N PRO A 13 -17.01 -5.29 4.92
CA PRO A 13 -17.19 -3.85 4.84
C PRO A 13 -15.85 -3.11 4.92
N LEU A 14 -15.77 -1.97 4.26
CA LEU A 14 -14.55 -1.14 4.24
C LEU A 14 -14.08 -0.82 5.66
N GLU A 15 -14.98 -0.47 6.56
CA GLU A 15 -14.63 -0.16 7.94
C GLU A 15 -13.98 -1.35 8.66
N THR A 16 -14.45 -2.56 8.38
CA THR A 16 -13.87 -3.78 8.96
C THR A 16 -12.44 -3.98 8.46
N VAL A 17 -12.24 -3.85 7.16
CA VAL A 17 -10.90 -4.00 6.56
C VAL A 17 -9.96 -2.91 7.09
N ALA A 18 -10.43 -1.67 7.14
CA ALA A 18 -9.65 -0.54 7.63
C ALA A 18 -9.22 -0.74 9.09
N ALA A 19 -10.12 -1.30 9.91
CA ALA A 19 -9.82 -1.52 11.33
C ALA A 19 -8.78 -2.61 11.55
N ARG A 20 -8.77 -3.66 10.72
CA ARG A 20 -7.85 -4.78 10.91
C ARG A 20 -6.50 -4.62 10.21
N LEU A 21 -6.42 -3.73 9.21
CA LEU A 21 -5.22 -3.60 8.40
C LEU A 21 -3.96 -3.24 9.19
N PRO A 22 -3.99 -2.27 10.14
CA PRO A 22 -2.78 -1.95 10.91
C PRO A 22 -2.22 -3.12 11.71
N GLU A 23 -3.10 -3.92 12.31
CA GLU A 23 -2.68 -5.07 13.10
C GLU A 23 -2.05 -6.16 12.23
N ILE A 24 -2.64 -6.41 11.08
CA ILE A 24 -2.11 -7.38 10.12
C ILE A 24 -0.74 -6.92 9.62
N ALA A 25 -0.63 -5.66 9.22
CA ALA A 25 0.65 -5.10 8.75
C ALA A 25 1.74 -5.26 9.81
N LYS A 26 1.42 -4.97 11.06
CA LYS A 26 2.36 -5.08 12.18
C LYS A 26 2.89 -6.50 12.34
N ARG A 27 2.06 -7.51 12.14
CA ARG A 27 2.50 -8.91 12.22
C ARG A 27 3.55 -9.26 11.17
N HIS A 28 3.63 -8.49 10.10
CA HIS A 28 4.60 -8.67 9.03
C HIS A 28 5.69 -7.59 9.07
N GLN A 29 5.88 -6.96 10.24
CA GLN A 29 6.88 -5.91 10.46
C GLN A 29 6.66 -4.65 9.62
N PHE A 30 5.42 -4.40 9.18
CA PHE A 30 5.06 -3.15 8.52
C PHE A 30 4.32 -2.26 9.50
N GLY A 31 4.83 -1.07 9.72
CA GLY A 31 4.13 -0.05 10.49
C GLY A 31 3.26 0.81 9.60
N VAL A 32 2.11 1.24 10.11
CA VAL A 32 1.28 2.23 9.44
C VAL A 32 1.78 3.61 9.83
N LEU A 33 2.31 4.35 8.85
CA LEU A 33 2.87 5.68 9.07
C LEU A 33 1.81 6.77 9.01
N GLY A 34 0.72 6.52 8.29
CA GLY A 34 -0.37 7.45 8.17
C GLY A 34 -1.54 6.84 7.45
N VAL A 35 -2.72 7.42 7.67
CA VAL A 35 -3.95 7.03 6.98
C VAL A 35 -4.58 8.30 6.43
N HIS A 36 -4.85 8.30 5.14
CA HIS A 36 -5.45 9.44 4.47
C HIS A 36 -6.88 9.10 4.06
N ASP A 37 -7.85 9.76 4.69
CA ASP A 37 -9.25 9.66 4.29
C ASP A 37 -9.50 10.74 3.23
N LEU A 38 -9.46 10.36 1.97
CA LEU A 38 -9.53 11.31 0.87
C LEU A 38 -10.91 11.96 0.75
N LYS A 39 -11.96 11.20 1.04
CA LYS A 39 -13.32 11.77 1.05
C LYS A 39 -13.43 12.87 2.08
N GLU A 40 -12.99 12.62 3.30
CA GLU A 40 -13.03 13.58 4.38
C GLU A 40 -12.17 14.80 4.08
N LYS A 41 -10.96 14.58 3.54
CA LYS A 41 -10.06 15.69 3.20
C LYS A 41 -10.64 16.62 2.14
N MET A 42 -11.25 16.06 1.10
CA MET A 42 -11.87 16.89 0.06
C MET A 42 -13.11 17.60 0.57
N THR A 43 -13.96 16.87 1.30
CA THR A 43 -15.19 17.44 1.85
C THR A 43 -14.88 18.59 2.80
N SER A 44 -13.87 18.46 3.65
CA SER A 44 -13.49 19.51 4.59
C SER A 44 -12.99 20.79 3.91
N LYS A 45 -12.57 20.68 2.64
CA LYS A 45 -12.12 21.82 1.85
C LYS A 45 -13.21 22.35 0.89
N GLY A 46 -14.43 21.86 1.03
CA GLY A 46 -15.54 22.27 0.20
C GLY A 46 -15.54 21.64 -1.20
N VAL A 47 -14.73 20.61 -1.42
CA VAL A 47 -14.69 19.92 -2.70
C VAL A 47 -15.55 18.67 -2.64
N PRO A 48 -16.61 18.55 -3.46
CA PRO A 48 -17.49 17.37 -3.42
C PRO A 48 -16.75 16.11 -3.87
N PHE A 49 -16.83 15.08 -3.05
CA PHE A 49 -16.29 13.77 -3.38
C PHE A 49 -16.99 12.74 -2.49
N ASP A 50 -17.85 11.92 -3.08
CA ASP A 50 -18.75 11.05 -2.33
C ASP A 50 -18.24 9.62 -2.18
N CYS A 51 -17.17 9.24 -2.89
CA CYS A 51 -16.64 7.88 -2.81
C CYS A 51 -15.74 7.73 -1.59
N GLU A 52 -15.99 6.70 -0.79
CA GLU A 52 -15.07 6.34 0.30
C GLU A 52 -13.73 5.92 -0.31
N CYS A 53 -12.66 6.49 0.18
CA CYS A 53 -11.32 6.13 -0.27
C CYS A 53 -10.31 6.46 0.83
N ARG A 54 -9.61 5.42 1.31
CA ARG A 54 -8.58 5.60 2.33
C ARG A 54 -7.28 5.04 1.83
N VAL A 55 -6.20 5.75 2.09
CA VAL A 55 -4.85 5.33 1.70
C VAL A 55 -4.03 5.13 2.97
N PHE A 56 -3.54 3.92 3.14
CA PHE A 56 -2.66 3.56 4.26
C PHE A 56 -1.23 3.61 3.78
N GLU A 57 -0.41 4.41 4.43
CA GLU A 57 1.03 4.42 4.18
C GLU A 57 1.68 3.42 5.11
N VAL A 58 2.38 2.44 4.54
CA VAL A 58 2.97 1.33 5.29
C VAL A 58 4.46 1.22 4.97
N CYS A 59 5.24 0.86 5.98
CA CYS A 59 6.69 0.79 5.82
C CYS A 59 7.27 -0.30 6.71
N ASN A 60 8.15 -1.11 6.10
CA ASN A 60 9.05 -1.99 6.84
C ASN A 60 10.37 -1.23 6.96
N PRO A 61 10.73 -0.71 8.16
CA PRO A 61 11.89 0.16 8.28
C PRO A 61 13.22 -0.49 7.87
N GLN A 62 13.38 -1.77 8.14
CA GLN A 62 14.61 -2.47 7.80
C GLN A 62 14.78 -2.59 6.28
N GLN A 63 13.70 -2.93 5.58
CA GLN A 63 13.74 -3.01 4.12
C GLN A 63 13.89 -1.63 3.49
N ALA A 64 13.21 -0.63 4.04
CA ALA A 64 13.34 0.75 3.56
C ALA A 64 14.79 1.26 3.68
N GLN A 65 15.44 0.96 4.81
CA GLN A 65 16.84 1.34 5.01
C GLN A 65 17.74 0.76 3.92
N LEU A 66 17.57 -0.52 3.64
CA LEU A 66 18.40 -1.21 2.64
C LEU A 66 18.18 -0.60 1.24
N ILE A 67 16.92 -0.32 0.89
CA ILE A 67 16.61 0.29 -0.41
C ILE A 67 17.21 1.69 -0.51
N LEU A 68 17.02 2.51 0.51
CA LEU A 68 17.49 3.90 0.51
C LEU A 68 19.02 3.99 0.55
N ASN A 69 19.68 3.05 1.21
CA ASN A 69 21.14 2.97 1.15
C ASN A 69 21.65 2.68 -0.25
N GLY A 70 20.87 1.95 -1.05
CA GLY A 70 21.21 1.68 -2.43
C GLY A 70 20.94 2.87 -3.36
N ASN A 71 19.89 3.62 -3.09
CA ASN A 71 19.52 4.78 -3.90
C ASN A 71 18.57 5.69 -3.13
N ILE A 72 19.08 6.79 -2.60
CA ILE A 72 18.28 7.69 -1.76
C ILE A 72 17.14 8.35 -2.54
N SER A 73 17.25 8.48 -3.86
CA SER A 73 16.19 9.08 -4.66
C SER A 73 14.90 8.25 -4.65
N VAL A 74 14.99 6.96 -4.31
CA VAL A 74 13.80 6.10 -4.19
C VAL A 74 12.86 6.58 -3.07
N SER A 75 13.36 7.44 -2.17
CA SER A 75 12.50 8.05 -1.16
C SER A 75 11.29 8.77 -1.76
N ALA A 76 11.38 9.21 -3.01
CA ALA A 76 10.25 9.81 -3.71
C ALA A 76 9.09 8.82 -3.94
N ALA A 77 9.36 7.52 -3.92
CA ALA A 77 8.36 6.47 -4.11
C ALA A 77 7.98 5.76 -2.81
N LEU A 78 8.55 6.15 -1.68
CA LEU A 78 8.25 5.56 -0.39
C LEU A 78 7.49 6.56 0.47
N PRO A 79 6.72 6.12 1.45
CA PRO A 79 6.43 4.72 1.80
C PRO A 79 5.48 4.05 0.80
N CYS A 80 5.37 2.72 0.92
CA CYS A 80 4.38 1.98 0.14
C CYS A 80 2.98 2.35 0.59
N ARG A 81 2.00 2.19 -0.30
CA ARG A 81 0.61 2.56 -0.02
C ARG A 81 -0.31 1.40 -0.32
N ILE A 82 -1.31 1.23 0.54
CA ILE A 82 -2.44 0.33 0.29
C ILE A 82 -3.68 1.20 0.28
N SER A 83 -4.38 1.22 -0.84
CA SER A 83 -5.61 1.99 -1.02
C SER A 83 -6.81 1.10 -0.76
N LEU A 84 -7.82 1.62 -0.05
CA LEU A 84 -9.09 0.95 0.20
C LEU A 84 -10.21 1.77 -0.40
N TYR A 85 -11.06 1.14 -1.20
CA TYR A 85 -12.25 1.82 -1.75
C TYR A 85 -13.32 0.79 -2.09
N PRO A 86 -14.61 1.22 -2.12
CA PRO A 86 -15.68 0.31 -2.49
C PRO A 86 -15.78 0.18 -4.01
N GLU A 87 -16.18 -0.99 -4.46
CA GLU A 87 -16.51 -1.24 -5.86
C GLU A 87 -17.73 -2.15 -5.87
N GLY A 88 -18.90 -1.58 -6.13
CA GLY A 88 -20.16 -2.30 -5.98
C GLY A 88 -20.36 -2.72 -4.51
N ALA A 89 -20.65 -3.98 -4.30
CA ALA A 89 -20.84 -4.54 -2.95
C ALA A 89 -19.54 -5.02 -2.32
N ARG A 90 -18.39 -4.79 -2.96
CA ARG A 90 -17.11 -5.27 -2.48
C ARG A 90 -16.20 -4.13 -2.04
N THR A 91 -15.25 -4.47 -1.19
CA THR A 91 -14.15 -3.57 -0.81
C THR A 91 -12.90 -4.00 -1.57
N VAL A 92 -12.28 -3.06 -2.25
CA VAL A 92 -11.05 -3.30 -3.02
C VAL A 92 -9.86 -2.78 -2.23
N LEU A 93 -8.79 -3.56 -2.21
CA LEU A 93 -7.47 -3.14 -1.75
C LEU A 93 -6.55 -3.09 -2.96
N ALA A 94 -5.80 -2.01 -3.09
CA ALA A 94 -4.90 -1.83 -4.23
C ALA A 94 -3.56 -1.29 -3.78
N THR A 95 -2.50 -1.78 -4.40
CA THR A 95 -1.15 -1.26 -4.20
C THR A 95 -0.40 -1.28 -5.52
N ILE A 96 0.59 -0.40 -5.67
CA ILE A 96 1.47 -0.45 -6.84
C ILE A 96 2.61 -1.42 -6.53
N ASP A 97 2.88 -2.32 -7.48
CA ASP A 97 3.96 -3.29 -7.34
C ASP A 97 5.28 -2.55 -7.06
N PRO A 98 5.94 -2.80 -5.92
CA PRO A 98 7.20 -2.13 -5.60
C PRO A 98 8.28 -2.33 -6.66
N SER A 99 8.31 -3.48 -7.31
CA SER A 99 9.27 -3.74 -8.38
C SER A 99 9.04 -2.81 -9.57
N ALA A 100 7.79 -2.52 -9.89
CA ALA A 100 7.45 -1.58 -10.96
C ALA A 100 7.84 -0.15 -10.58
N LEU A 101 7.61 0.24 -9.33
CA LEU A 101 8.03 1.57 -8.83
C LEU A 101 9.55 1.74 -8.93
N LEU A 102 10.30 0.74 -8.46
CA LEU A 102 11.76 0.82 -8.49
C LEU A 102 12.29 0.84 -9.91
N GLY A 103 11.58 0.22 -10.86
CA GLY A 103 11.94 0.27 -12.26
C GLY A 103 12.00 1.67 -12.84
N LEU A 104 11.28 2.63 -12.24
CA LEU A 104 11.31 4.03 -12.67
C LEU A 104 12.64 4.72 -12.36
N PHE A 105 13.43 4.17 -11.46
CA PHE A 105 14.69 4.75 -11.02
C PHE A 105 15.90 4.15 -11.73
N GLY A 106 15.68 3.25 -12.68
CA GLY A 106 16.75 2.60 -13.43
C GLY A 106 17.48 1.56 -12.59
N SER A 107 18.79 1.42 -12.83
CA SER A 107 19.60 0.49 -12.07
C SER A 107 19.82 1.04 -10.66
N THR A 108 19.37 0.33 -9.65
CA THR A 108 19.41 0.79 -8.26
C THR A 108 20.52 0.11 -7.44
N GLY A 109 21.28 -0.79 -8.03
CA GLY A 109 22.41 -1.42 -7.35
C GLY A 109 22.03 -2.55 -6.40
N GLY A 110 23.04 -3.15 -5.82
CA GLY A 110 23.06 -4.42 -5.14
C GLY A 110 21.90 -4.83 -4.26
N GLY A 111 21.15 -5.82 -4.70
CA GLY A 111 20.11 -6.44 -3.89
C GLY A 111 18.79 -5.70 -3.80
N VAL A 112 18.69 -4.49 -4.33
CA VAL A 112 17.45 -3.69 -4.24
C VAL A 112 16.29 -4.38 -4.94
N SER A 113 16.55 -5.00 -6.10
CA SER A 113 15.51 -5.75 -6.83
C SER A 113 14.96 -6.90 -6.01
N THR A 114 15.81 -7.61 -5.29
CA THR A 114 15.40 -8.72 -4.43
C THR A 114 14.57 -8.21 -3.26
N ILE A 115 14.99 -7.11 -2.65
CA ILE A 115 14.26 -6.51 -1.53
C ILE A 115 12.88 -6.04 -2.01
N ALA A 116 12.80 -5.42 -3.19
CA ALA A 116 11.53 -4.98 -3.77
C ALA A 116 10.58 -6.15 -3.98
N ALA A 117 11.09 -7.29 -4.46
CA ALA A 117 10.30 -8.50 -4.63
C ALA A 117 9.79 -9.03 -3.29
N ASP A 118 10.62 -8.98 -2.25
CA ASP A 118 10.22 -9.40 -0.91
C ASP A 118 9.13 -8.49 -0.36
N VAL A 119 9.26 -7.18 -0.52
CA VAL A 119 8.24 -6.22 -0.10
C VAL A 119 6.92 -6.49 -0.84
N ARG A 120 7.00 -6.72 -2.16
CA ARG A 120 5.83 -7.06 -2.96
C ARG A 120 5.10 -8.27 -2.39
N ASN A 121 5.84 -9.34 -2.12
CA ASN A 121 5.24 -10.58 -1.62
C ASN A 121 4.61 -10.38 -0.25
N GLU A 122 5.24 -9.61 0.63
CA GLU A 122 4.70 -9.32 1.95
C GLU A 122 3.44 -8.45 1.86
N LEU A 123 3.40 -7.46 0.97
CA LEU A 123 2.21 -6.65 0.77
C LEU A 123 1.04 -7.50 0.29
N ILE A 124 1.31 -8.46 -0.62
CA ILE A 124 0.27 -9.37 -1.10
C ILE A 124 -0.29 -10.20 0.06
N VAL A 125 0.57 -10.74 0.92
CA VAL A 125 0.13 -11.52 2.09
C VAL A 125 -0.70 -10.66 3.02
N ILE A 126 -0.28 -9.44 3.30
CA ILE A 126 -1.03 -8.50 4.15
C ILE A 126 -2.40 -8.25 3.55
N MET A 127 -2.47 -7.98 2.25
CA MET A 127 -3.75 -7.72 1.58
C MET A 127 -4.65 -8.94 1.59
N ASP A 128 -4.11 -10.12 1.35
CA ASP A 128 -4.88 -11.36 1.38
C ASP A 128 -5.44 -11.65 2.77
N GLU A 129 -4.65 -11.45 3.82
CA GLU A 129 -5.13 -11.62 5.19
C GLU A 129 -6.22 -10.59 5.53
N ALA A 130 -6.06 -9.35 5.06
CA ALA A 130 -7.06 -8.30 5.30
C ALA A 130 -8.39 -8.60 4.61
N CYS A 131 -8.36 -9.39 3.54
CA CYS A 131 -9.55 -9.80 2.79
C CYS A 131 -10.28 -11.00 3.39
N GLU A 132 -9.70 -11.67 4.36
CA GLU A 132 -10.34 -12.84 4.96
C GLU A 132 -11.65 -12.45 5.66
N VAL A 133 -12.66 -13.29 5.50
CA VAL A 133 -14.01 -13.02 6.02
C VAL A 133 -14.33 -13.94 7.19
#